data_d60a957903c0c2e7907d8d6d18a62da7
#
_entry.id   d60a957903c0c2e7907d8d6d18a62da7
#
_cell.length_a   1.000
_cell.length_b   1.000
_cell.length_c   1.000
_cell.angle_alpha   90.00
_cell.angle_beta   90.00
_cell.angle_gamma   90.00
#
_symmetry.space_group_name_H-M   'P 1'
#
loop_
_entity.id
_entity.type
_entity.pdbx_description
1 polymer ?
#
loop_
_entity_poly.entity_id
_entity_poly.type
_entity_poly.pdbx_seq_one_letter_code
_entity_poly.pdbx_strand_id
1 'polypeptide(L)'
;SPPGRIGSHGSAGSLGSVETRDSLIEALRRERMRVTAPREAICAVLAEPDLGHVSVAELQARAEKVLGRSIDLSTVYRTVDALQEAGVVHHVHLGHGASVIHLSEEEHHHFVCDLCGRTVDLPLEELGPLAVLLEKHGYEPGTVHFAIVSRCIEHRSDPASTPT
;
A
#
# COMPACT_ATOMS: atom_id res chain seq x y z
N SER A 1 21.94 35.27 -34.25
CA SER A 1 21.08 35.01 -33.09
C SER A 1 21.65 33.85 -32.25
N PRO A 2 22.01 34.04 -30.98
CA PRO A 2 22.46 32.94 -30.12
C PRO A 2 21.26 32.18 -29.51
N PRO A 3 21.40 30.87 -29.26
CA PRO A 3 20.33 30.09 -28.64
C PRO A 3 20.24 30.41 -27.15
N GLY A 4 18.99 30.52 -26.69
CA GLY A 4 18.64 30.82 -25.31
C GLY A 4 19.06 29.71 -24.33
N ARG A 5 19.52 30.13 -23.16
CA ARG A 5 19.84 29.31 -22.02
C ARG A 5 18.60 28.56 -21.53
N ILE A 6 18.69 27.26 -21.51
CA ILE A 6 17.78 26.40 -20.79
C ILE A 6 18.09 26.52 -19.29
N GLY A 7 17.15 27.12 -18.57
CA GLY A 7 17.21 27.18 -17.13
C GLY A 7 17.07 25.76 -16.56
N SER A 8 18.08 25.35 -15.80
CA SER A 8 18.04 24.17 -14.95
C SER A 8 17.01 24.40 -13.84
N HIS A 9 15.82 23.86 -14.01
CA HIS A 9 14.93 23.69 -12.89
C HIS A 9 15.49 22.53 -12.04
N GLY A 10 16.08 22.91 -10.92
CA GLY A 10 16.45 21.96 -9.88
C GLY A 10 15.22 21.19 -9.45
N SER A 11 15.25 19.90 -9.71
CA SER A 11 14.36 18.94 -9.09
C SER A 11 14.59 19.01 -7.58
N ALA A 12 13.70 19.69 -6.88
CA ALA A 12 13.58 19.52 -5.45
C ALA A 12 13.01 18.11 -5.24
N GLY A 13 13.91 17.16 -4.99
CA GLY A 13 13.52 15.85 -4.52
C GLY A 13 12.69 16.04 -3.25
N SER A 14 11.40 15.76 -3.35
CA SER A 14 10.58 15.52 -2.19
C SER A 14 11.23 14.32 -1.48
N LEU A 15 11.92 14.59 -0.37
CA LEU A 15 12.29 13.57 0.60
C LEU A 15 10.96 13.07 1.15
N GLY A 16 10.46 11.95 0.62
CA GLY A 16 9.33 11.24 1.18
C GLY A 16 9.60 11.08 2.68
N SER A 17 8.70 11.57 3.49
CA SER A 17 8.79 11.43 4.94
C SER A 17 8.67 9.95 5.26
N VAL A 18 9.79 9.32 5.60
CA VAL A 18 9.79 7.92 6.04
C VAL A 18 8.85 7.82 7.24
N GLU A 19 7.76 7.08 7.08
CA GLU A 19 6.82 6.83 8.16
C GLU A 19 7.54 6.05 9.26
N THR A 20 7.62 6.67 10.42
CA THR A 20 8.24 6.04 11.59
C THR A 20 7.17 5.38 12.46
N ARG A 21 7.57 4.46 13.34
CA ARG A 21 6.68 3.90 14.35
C ARG A 21 5.91 4.98 15.12
N ASP A 22 6.58 6.07 15.48
CA ASP A 22 6.00 7.14 16.27
C ASP A 22 4.99 7.96 15.46
N SER A 23 5.23 8.20 14.16
CA SER A 23 4.27 8.85 13.26
C SER A 23 3.01 8.01 13.08
N LEU A 24 3.13 6.69 12.95
CA LEU A 24 1.99 5.77 12.88
C LEU A 24 1.19 5.75 14.19
N ILE A 25 1.87 5.79 15.34
CA ILE A 25 1.20 5.89 16.66
C ILE A 25 0.44 7.21 16.79
N GLU A 26 1.01 8.32 16.33
CA GLU A 26 0.30 9.61 16.32
C GLU A 26 -0.90 9.60 15.37
N ALA A 27 -0.81 8.92 14.23
CA ALA A 27 -1.94 8.71 13.33
C ALA A 27 -3.09 7.97 14.05
N LEU A 28 -2.81 6.89 14.78
CA LEU A 28 -3.81 6.18 15.58
C LEU A 28 -4.46 7.08 16.64
N ARG A 29 -3.69 7.95 17.29
CA ARG A 29 -4.23 8.91 18.28
C ARG A 29 -5.16 9.93 17.64
N ARG A 30 -4.83 10.43 16.45
CA ARG A 30 -5.71 11.34 15.67
C ARG A 30 -7.05 10.69 15.36
N GLU A 31 -7.04 9.40 15.04
CA GLU A 31 -8.25 8.58 14.84
C GLU A 31 -8.92 8.16 16.16
N ARG A 32 -8.54 8.78 17.29
CA ARG A 32 -9.08 8.51 18.63
C ARG A 32 -8.94 7.06 19.07
N MET A 33 -8.00 6.35 18.50
CA MET A 33 -7.74 4.98 18.86
C MET A 33 -6.80 4.89 20.05
N ARG A 34 -7.19 4.08 21.05
CA ARG A 34 -6.31 3.83 22.20
C ARG A 34 -5.07 3.07 21.75
N VAL A 35 -3.89 3.62 22.04
CA VAL A 35 -2.61 2.95 21.81
C VAL A 35 -2.44 1.85 22.85
N THR A 36 -2.19 0.63 22.38
CA THR A 36 -1.97 -0.56 23.20
C THR A 36 -0.74 -1.30 22.70
N ALA A 37 -0.14 -2.14 23.54
CA ALA A 37 1.05 -2.90 23.14
C ALA A 37 0.88 -3.72 21.83
N PRO A 38 -0.25 -4.37 21.56
CA PRO A 38 -0.47 -5.00 20.26
C PRO A 38 -0.44 -4.00 19.07
N ARG A 39 -1.05 -2.83 19.22
CA ARG A 39 -1.06 -1.80 18.17
C ARG A 39 0.32 -1.18 17.96
N GLU A 40 1.08 -1.00 19.04
CA GLU A 40 2.48 -0.55 18.93
C GLU A 40 3.35 -1.57 18.19
N ALA A 41 3.14 -2.87 18.42
CA ALA A 41 3.84 -3.92 17.71
C ALA A 41 3.49 -3.93 16.21
N ILE A 42 2.21 -3.72 15.85
CA ILE A 42 1.76 -3.59 14.47
C ILE A 42 2.42 -2.36 13.80
N CYS A 43 2.42 -1.20 14.46
CA CYS A 43 3.09 -0.01 13.96
C CYS A 43 4.60 -0.21 13.80
N ALA A 44 5.25 -0.95 14.70
CA ALA A 44 6.67 -1.24 14.61
C ALA A 44 7.01 -2.07 13.37
N VAL A 45 6.18 -3.06 13.03
CA VAL A 45 6.35 -3.87 11.81
C VAL A 45 6.10 -3.01 10.57
N LEU A 46 5.03 -2.22 10.56
CA LEU A 46 4.71 -1.35 9.42
C LEU A 46 5.79 -0.30 9.14
N ALA A 47 6.52 0.14 10.17
CA ALA A 47 7.62 1.11 10.04
C ALA A 47 8.98 0.48 9.64
N GLU A 48 9.04 -0.82 9.37
CA GLU A 48 10.28 -1.45 8.90
C GLU A 48 10.65 -0.93 7.50
N PRO A 49 11.88 -0.44 7.28
CA PRO A 49 12.27 0.20 6.01
C PRO A 49 12.09 -0.67 4.76
N ASP A 50 12.22 -1.98 4.91
CA ASP A 50 12.18 -2.95 3.81
C ASP A 50 10.89 -3.79 3.82
N LEU A 51 9.83 -3.31 4.50
CA LEU A 51 8.60 -4.07 4.62
C LEU A 51 7.95 -4.34 3.27
N GLY A 52 7.91 -3.34 2.40
CA GLY A 52 7.20 -3.41 1.12
C GLY A 52 5.71 -3.69 1.31
N HIS A 53 5.21 -4.66 0.54
CA HIS A 53 3.83 -5.12 0.64
C HIS A 53 3.73 -6.29 1.60
N VAL A 54 2.83 -6.23 2.56
CA VAL A 54 2.61 -7.28 3.55
C VAL A 54 1.14 -7.68 3.60
N SER A 55 0.86 -8.97 3.71
CA SER A 55 -0.49 -9.45 3.94
C SER A 55 -0.91 -9.25 5.41
N VAL A 56 -2.22 -9.24 5.66
CA VAL A 56 -2.74 -9.15 7.05
C VAL A 56 -2.22 -10.29 7.92
N ALA A 57 -2.16 -11.51 7.38
CA ALA A 57 -1.67 -12.68 8.10
C ALA A 57 -0.17 -12.57 8.42
N GLU A 58 0.62 -12.07 7.49
CA GLU A 58 2.04 -11.84 7.69
C GLU A 58 2.29 -10.71 8.70
N LEU A 59 1.55 -9.60 8.57
CA LEU A 59 1.60 -8.50 9.53
C LEU A 59 1.29 -8.97 10.95
N GLN A 60 0.23 -9.78 11.11
CA GLN A 60 -0.13 -10.38 12.39
C GLN A 60 1.03 -11.24 12.94
N ALA A 61 1.53 -12.18 12.15
CA ALA A 61 2.59 -13.09 12.58
C ALA A 61 3.89 -12.35 12.96
N ARG A 62 4.26 -11.30 12.24
CA ARG A 62 5.43 -10.48 12.56
C ARG A 62 5.21 -9.65 13.82
N ALA A 63 4.02 -9.02 13.97
CA ALA A 63 3.68 -8.23 15.16
C ALA A 63 3.61 -9.11 16.42
N GLU A 64 3.12 -10.35 16.32
CA GLU A 64 3.13 -11.32 17.41
C GLU A 64 4.55 -11.69 17.86
N LYS A 65 5.50 -11.82 16.92
CA LYS A 65 6.92 -12.01 17.25
C LYS A 65 7.50 -10.82 18.00
N VAL A 66 7.18 -9.59 17.58
CA VAL A 66 7.61 -8.37 18.27
C VAL A 66 7.01 -8.28 19.67
N LEU A 67 5.73 -8.60 19.80
CA LEU A 67 5.00 -8.52 21.07
C LEU A 67 5.34 -9.68 22.04
N GLY A 68 5.74 -10.83 21.52
CA GLY A 68 5.98 -12.06 22.28
C GLY A 68 4.70 -12.81 22.72
N ARG A 69 3.55 -12.46 22.14
CA ARG A 69 2.26 -13.13 22.40
C ARG A 69 1.30 -12.94 21.22
N SER A 70 0.21 -13.70 21.21
CA SER A 70 -0.81 -13.62 20.17
C SER A 70 -1.53 -12.28 20.13
N ILE A 71 -1.96 -11.89 18.94
CA ILE A 71 -2.74 -10.69 18.65
C ILE A 71 -4.01 -11.13 17.94
N ASP A 72 -5.18 -10.72 18.44
CA ASP A 72 -6.43 -11.00 17.75
C ASP A 72 -6.46 -10.36 16.36
N LEU A 73 -6.91 -11.12 15.37
CA LEU A 73 -7.00 -10.66 13.99
C LEU A 73 -7.87 -9.40 13.86
N SER A 74 -8.91 -9.28 14.68
CA SER A 74 -9.74 -8.07 14.75
C SER A 74 -8.96 -6.82 15.19
N THR A 75 -7.95 -6.99 16.05
CA THR A 75 -7.06 -5.89 16.45
C THR A 75 -6.18 -5.45 15.28
N VAL A 76 -5.69 -6.40 14.47
CA VAL A 76 -4.91 -6.08 13.26
C VAL A 76 -5.75 -5.28 12.29
N TYR A 77 -6.93 -5.78 11.91
CA TYR A 77 -7.83 -5.08 10.98
C TYR A 77 -8.20 -3.67 11.46
N ARG A 78 -8.66 -3.53 12.70
CA ARG A 78 -9.02 -2.21 13.26
C ARG A 78 -7.85 -1.23 13.28
N THR A 79 -6.63 -1.72 13.49
CA THR A 79 -5.44 -0.88 13.48
C THR A 79 -5.11 -0.43 12.06
N VAL A 80 -5.16 -1.35 11.10
CA VAL A 80 -4.94 -1.05 9.68
C VAL A 80 -6.01 -0.09 9.13
N ASP A 81 -7.28 -0.33 9.44
CA ASP A 81 -8.39 0.54 9.02
C ASP A 81 -8.22 1.98 9.53
N ALA A 82 -7.84 2.15 10.81
CA ALA A 82 -7.59 3.48 11.37
C ALA A 82 -6.39 4.18 10.72
N LEU A 83 -5.31 3.44 10.43
CA LEU A 83 -4.16 4.00 9.71
C LEU A 83 -4.50 4.34 8.26
N GLN A 84 -5.39 3.59 7.64
CA GLN A 84 -5.90 3.89 6.30
C GLN A 84 -6.77 5.14 6.31
N GLU A 85 -7.66 5.31 7.28
CA GLU A 85 -8.45 6.53 7.45
C GLU A 85 -7.56 7.76 7.70
N ALA A 86 -6.46 7.58 8.43
CA ALA A 86 -5.46 8.61 8.62
C ALA A 86 -4.61 8.89 7.35
N GLY A 87 -4.75 8.10 6.30
CA GLY A 87 -4.05 8.27 5.02
C GLY A 87 -2.57 7.84 5.03
N VAL A 88 -2.11 7.12 6.06
CA VAL A 88 -0.71 6.69 6.19
C VAL A 88 -0.45 5.25 5.74
N VAL A 89 -1.51 4.50 5.52
CA VAL A 89 -1.47 3.10 5.05
C VAL A 89 -2.50 2.91 3.94
N HIS A 90 -2.16 2.14 2.93
CA HIS A 90 -3.10 1.62 1.95
C HIS A 90 -3.35 0.13 2.19
N HIS A 91 -4.61 -0.24 2.22
CA HIS A 91 -5.08 -1.61 2.36
C HIS A 91 -5.92 -1.97 1.15
N VAL A 92 -5.39 -2.80 0.27
CA VAL A 92 -6.05 -3.23 -0.95
C VAL A 92 -6.61 -4.62 -0.74
N HIS A 93 -7.94 -4.74 -0.79
CA HIS A 93 -8.61 -6.04 -0.78
C HIS A 93 -8.53 -6.65 -2.18
N LEU A 94 -7.83 -7.76 -2.27
CA LEU A 94 -7.83 -8.59 -3.45
C LEU A 94 -8.98 -9.56 -3.32
N GLY A 95 -9.83 -9.68 -4.31
CA GLY A 95 -10.90 -10.68 -4.32
C GLY A 95 -10.37 -12.05 -3.85
N HIS A 96 -11.20 -12.87 -3.22
CA HIS A 96 -10.85 -14.16 -2.62
C HIS A 96 -10.07 -14.13 -1.30
N GLY A 97 -10.16 -13.03 -0.52
CA GLY A 97 -9.66 -12.96 0.86
C GLY A 97 -8.20 -12.59 1.02
N ALA A 98 -7.45 -12.41 -0.06
CA ALA A 98 -6.12 -11.84 0.03
C ALA A 98 -6.22 -10.30 0.13
N SER A 99 -5.48 -9.71 1.05
CA SER A 99 -5.33 -8.26 1.15
C SER A 99 -3.87 -7.91 1.36
N VAL A 100 -3.48 -6.80 0.79
CA VAL A 100 -2.10 -6.31 0.84
C VAL A 100 -2.10 -4.92 1.47
N ILE A 101 -1.19 -4.72 2.39
CA ILE A 101 -1.00 -3.48 3.15
C ILE A 101 0.36 -2.93 2.81
N HIS A 102 0.46 -1.63 2.58
CA HIS A 102 1.72 -0.91 2.44
C HIS A 102 1.60 0.52 2.95
N LEU A 103 2.72 1.16 3.27
CA LEU A 103 2.76 2.57 3.65
C LEU A 103 2.49 3.47 2.43
N SER A 104 1.88 4.63 2.69
CA SER A 104 1.57 5.64 1.68
C SER A 104 2.80 6.50 1.41
N GLU A 105 3.78 6.00 0.66
CA GLU A 105 4.99 6.77 0.37
C GLU A 105 4.92 7.55 -0.95
N GLU A 106 4.22 7.03 -1.96
CA GLU A 106 3.99 7.70 -3.25
C GLU A 106 2.71 7.19 -3.90
N GLU A 107 2.13 8.01 -4.77
CA GLU A 107 1.00 7.59 -5.60
C GLU A 107 1.48 6.57 -6.63
N HIS A 108 1.19 5.31 -6.39
CA HIS A 108 1.45 4.23 -7.33
C HIS A 108 0.30 3.23 -7.33
N HIS A 109 0.21 2.46 -8.37
CA HIS A 109 -0.79 1.43 -8.53
C HIS A 109 -0.12 0.06 -8.52
N HIS A 110 -0.89 -1.01 -8.46
CA HIS A 110 -0.35 -2.34 -8.36
C HIS A 110 -0.94 -3.28 -9.41
N PHE A 111 -0.08 -4.12 -9.97
CA PHE A 111 -0.52 -5.42 -10.48
C PHE A 111 -0.41 -6.46 -9.39
N VAL A 112 -1.44 -7.26 -9.23
CA VAL A 112 -1.45 -8.32 -8.23
C VAL A 112 -1.86 -9.64 -8.86
N CYS A 113 -1.10 -10.69 -8.60
CA CYS A 113 -1.46 -12.03 -9.02
C CYS A 113 -2.53 -12.61 -8.09
N ASP A 114 -3.65 -13.05 -8.66
CA ASP A 114 -4.76 -13.66 -7.94
C ASP A 114 -4.43 -15.01 -7.28
N LEU A 115 -3.39 -15.71 -7.75
CA LEU A 115 -2.99 -17.02 -7.22
C LEU A 115 -1.89 -16.96 -6.17
N CYS A 116 -0.81 -16.21 -6.43
CA CYS A 116 0.35 -16.21 -5.54
C CYS A 116 0.52 -14.89 -4.75
N GLY A 117 -0.33 -13.89 -4.98
CA GLY A 117 -0.23 -12.59 -4.32
C GLY A 117 0.97 -11.73 -4.77
N ARG A 118 1.77 -12.18 -5.76
CA ARG A 118 2.87 -11.39 -6.29
C ARG A 118 2.38 -10.03 -6.72
N THR A 119 3.00 -9.00 -6.19
CA THR A 119 2.67 -7.62 -6.46
C THR A 119 3.81 -6.96 -7.22
N VAL A 120 3.46 -6.11 -8.19
CA VAL A 120 4.40 -5.27 -8.93
C VAL A 120 3.84 -3.85 -8.89
N ASP A 121 4.69 -2.91 -8.48
CA ASP A 121 4.34 -1.50 -8.46
C ASP A 121 4.30 -0.94 -9.87
N LEU A 122 3.30 -0.13 -10.12
CA LEU A 122 3.06 0.48 -11.42
C LEU A 122 3.09 2.00 -11.25
N PRO A 123 4.16 2.67 -11.72
CA PRO A 123 4.25 4.11 -11.67
C PRO A 123 3.11 4.79 -12.43
N LEU A 124 2.66 5.93 -11.94
CA LEU A 124 1.54 6.68 -12.53
C LEU A 124 1.80 7.05 -14.00
N GLU A 125 3.07 7.32 -14.34
CA GLU A 125 3.48 7.70 -15.69
C GLU A 125 3.23 6.59 -16.72
N GLU A 126 3.31 5.33 -16.32
CA GLU A 126 3.04 4.19 -17.21
C GLU A 126 1.54 4.01 -17.50
N LEU A 127 0.68 4.64 -16.70
CA LEU A 127 -0.77 4.59 -16.83
C LEU A 127 -1.40 5.74 -17.62
N GLY A 128 -0.61 6.51 -18.35
CA GLY A 128 -1.10 7.65 -19.14
C GLY A 128 -2.39 7.37 -19.91
N PRO A 129 -2.50 6.28 -20.68
CA PRO A 129 -3.73 5.92 -21.41
C PRO A 129 -4.92 5.64 -20.49
N LEU A 130 -4.68 5.05 -19.32
CA LEU A 130 -5.73 4.78 -18.33
C LEU A 130 -6.18 6.07 -17.62
N ALA A 131 -5.27 6.98 -17.33
CA ALA A 131 -5.60 8.29 -16.79
C ALA A 131 -6.57 9.06 -17.71
N VAL A 132 -6.28 9.09 -19.01
CA VAL A 132 -7.18 9.68 -20.01
C VAL A 132 -8.54 9.01 -20.05
N LEU A 133 -8.59 7.68 -19.88
CA LEU A 133 -9.85 6.95 -19.84
C LEU A 133 -10.66 7.29 -18.59
N LEU A 134 -10.01 7.40 -17.44
CA LEU A 134 -10.65 7.79 -16.18
C LEU A 134 -11.26 9.18 -16.29
N GLU A 135 -10.51 10.17 -16.77
CA GLU A 135 -10.99 11.53 -16.99
C GLU A 135 -12.20 11.57 -17.93
N LYS A 136 -12.16 10.83 -19.04
CA LYS A 136 -13.28 10.72 -19.98
C LYS A 136 -14.57 10.22 -19.31
N HIS A 137 -14.45 9.41 -18.27
CA HIS A 137 -15.57 8.88 -17.51
C HIS A 137 -15.89 9.68 -16.23
N GLY A 138 -15.24 10.84 -16.03
CA GLY A 138 -15.51 11.75 -14.90
C GLY A 138 -14.81 11.35 -13.60
N TYR A 139 -13.73 10.56 -13.68
CA TYR A 139 -12.88 10.22 -12.55
C TYR A 139 -11.58 11.03 -12.57
N GLU A 140 -11.08 11.39 -11.41
CA GLU A 140 -9.78 12.06 -11.29
C GLU A 140 -8.67 11.00 -11.21
N PRO A 141 -7.75 10.94 -12.21
CA PRO A 141 -6.56 10.11 -12.10
C PRO A 141 -5.62 10.70 -11.05
N GLY A 142 -5.03 9.86 -10.23
CA GLY A 142 -4.08 10.25 -9.19
C GLY A 142 -4.67 10.42 -7.79
N THR A 143 -5.98 10.45 -7.62
CA THR A 143 -6.61 10.46 -6.30
C THR A 143 -7.00 9.06 -5.81
N VAL A 144 -6.90 8.07 -6.68
CA VAL A 144 -7.37 6.70 -6.40
C VAL A 144 -6.21 5.72 -6.49
N HIS A 145 -5.98 5.04 -5.40
CA HIS A 145 -5.12 3.88 -5.37
C HIS A 145 -5.90 2.67 -5.86
N PHE A 146 -5.44 2.01 -6.92
CA PHE A 146 -6.11 0.82 -7.43
C PHE A 146 -5.11 -0.32 -7.70
N ALA A 147 -5.60 -1.54 -7.62
CA ALA A 147 -4.88 -2.72 -8.00
C ALA A 147 -5.54 -3.39 -9.20
N ILE A 148 -4.75 -3.74 -10.18
CA ILE A 148 -5.19 -4.58 -11.30
C ILE A 148 -4.90 -6.02 -10.91
N VAL A 149 -5.96 -6.77 -10.64
CA VAL A 149 -5.86 -8.19 -10.32
C VAL A 149 -5.78 -8.97 -11.62
N SER A 150 -4.71 -9.71 -11.78
CA SER A 150 -4.46 -10.53 -12.95
C SER A 150 -3.66 -11.78 -12.56
N ARG A 151 -3.25 -12.55 -13.52
CA ARG A 151 -2.45 -13.76 -13.29
C ARG A 151 -1.04 -13.55 -13.79
N CYS A 152 -0.03 -13.75 -12.92
CA CYS A 152 1.35 -13.62 -13.32
C CYS A 152 1.75 -14.71 -14.33
N ILE A 153 2.82 -14.46 -15.08
CA ILE A 153 3.24 -15.36 -16.16
C ILE A 153 3.57 -16.77 -15.69
N GLU A 154 4.04 -16.92 -14.46
CA GLU A 154 4.36 -18.20 -13.83
C GLU A 154 3.10 -19.07 -13.60
N HIS A 155 1.93 -18.43 -13.46
CA HIS A 155 0.63 -19.09 -13.26
C HIS A 155 -0.30 -19.02 -14.47
N ARG A 156 0.20 -18.54 -15.58
CA ARG A 156 -0.59 -18.35 -16.82
C ARG A 156 -1.21 -19.62 -17.36
N SER A 157 -0.61 -20.78 -17.07
CA SER A 157 -0.99 -22.07 -17.60
C SER A 157 -1.74 -22.97 -16.61
N ASP A 158 -2.15 -22.45 -15.45
CA ASP A 158 -2.87 -23.26 -14.47
C ASP A 158 -4.36 -23.34 -14.85
N PRO A 159 -4.84 -24.51 -15.34
CA PRO A 159 -6.21 -24.66 -15.83
C PRO A 159 -7.27 -24.68 -14.72
N ALA A 160 -6.88 -24.64 -13.44
CA ALA A 160 -7.77 -24.83 -12.30
C ALA A 160 -8.59 -23.60 -11.91
N SER A 161 -8.47 -22.48 -12.63
CA SER A 161 -9.11 -21.22 -12.25
C SER A 161 -9.88 -20.59 -13.42
N THR A 162 -10.89 -21.29 -13.92
CA THR A 162 -11.95 -20.62 -14.68
C THR A 162 -12.94 -20.06 -13.67
N PRO A 163 -13.17 -18.74 -13.61
CA PRO A 163 -14.25 -18.21 -12.78
C PRO A 163 -15.59 -18.68 -13.35
N THR A 164 -16.39 -19.26 -12.49
CA THR A 164 -17.81 -19.59 -12.75
C THR A 164 -18.64 -18.35 -12.62
#